data_90c8b59602ce9421e250fd8451217836
#
_entry.id   90c8b59602ce9421e250fd8451217836
#
_cell.length_a   1.000
_cell.length_b   1.000
_cell.length_c   1.000
_cell.angle_alpha   90.00
_cell.angle_beta   90.00
_cell.angle_gamma   90.00
#
_symmetry.space_group_name_H-M   'P 1'
#
loop_
_entity.id
_entity.type
_entity.pdbx_description
1 polymer ?
#
loop_
_entity_poly.entity_id
_entity_poly.type
_entity_poly.pdbx_seq_one_letter_code
_entity_poly.pdbx_strand_id
1 'polypeptide(L)'
;NSSFKNISFMIQTEKFYSSQYKRNLNFRLPYKFYEYLIYRCNKKNKKIGLSVCDLKTFSEFKDLNFDFYKLLSISINDFGLIKELKKQKKKVYISTGFGSKDLNMKKCIRAFGSKKRLEVLHTPMSYKSSNLNLSKIESLKKKYKLPIGYSHHHNNKNSLYTLSTYKPSSIFIYCKQLKKRNRIYP
;
A
#
# COMPACT_ATOMS: atom_id res chain seq x y z
N ASN A 1 -8.17 -20.45 2.80
CA ASN A 1 -6.81 -20.72 3.30
C ASN A 1 -5.80 -20.13 2.32
N SER A 2 -5.34 -18.88 2.56
CA SER A 2 -4.22 -18.33 1.80
C SER A 2 -2.93 -18.50 2.57
N SER A 3 -1.82 -18.79 1.87
CA SER A 3 -0.46 -18.85 2.45
C SER A 3 0.11 -17.48 2.82
N PHE A 4 -0.58 -16.40 2.46
CA PHE A 4 -0.15 -15.03 2.78
C PHE A 4 -0.19 -14.78 4.29
N LYS A 5 0.93 -14.32 4.86
CA LYS A 5 1.06 -13.94 6.27
C LYS A 5 0.49 -12.56 6.58
N ASN A 6 0.49 -11.66 5.58
CA ASN A 6 0.07 -10.28 5.73
C ASN A 6 -1.08 -9.97 4.77
N ILE A 7 -2.06 -9.21 5.22
CA ILE A 7 -3.21 -8.76 4.44
C ILE A 7 -3.30 -7.25 4.59
N SER A 8 -3.52 -6.52 3.50
CA SER A 8 -3.74 -5.06 3.55
C SER A 8 -5.07 -4.71 2.90
N PHE A 9 -5.82 -3.87 3.58
CA PHE A 9 -7.04 -3.28 3.06
C PHE A 9 -6.81 -1.82 2.70
N MET A 10 -7.49 -1.35 1.67
CA MET A 10 -7.52 0.06 1.32
C MET A 10 -8.90 0.61 1.62
N ILE A 11 -8.96 1.63 2.47
CA ILE A 11 -10.16 2.42 2.69
C ILE A 11 -10.00 3.69 1.89
N GLN A 12 -10.89 3.90 0.94
CA GLN A 12 -10.87 5.06 0.06
C GLN A 12 -11.98 6.03 0.45
N THR A 13 -11.73 7.30 0.29
CA THR A 13 -12.77 8.31 0.43
C THR A 13 -13.66 8.35 -0.80
N GLU A 14 -14.88 8.83 -0.63
CA GLU A 14 -15.82 9.10 -1.71
C GLU A 14 -15.19 10.03 -2.76
N LYS A 15 -14.47 11.06 -2.31
CA LYS A 15 -13.74 11.98 -3.19
C LYS A 15 -12.70 11.26 -4.06
N PHE A 16 -11.98 10.28 -3.53
CA PHE A 16 -11.02 9.50 -4.29
C PHE A 16 -11.72 8.67 -5.36
N TYR A 17 -12.82 7.99 -5.02
CA TYR A 17 -13.60 7.21 -5.98
C TYR A 17 -14.20 8.07 -7.09
N SER A 18 -14.82 9.18 -6.74
CA SER A 18 -15.41 10.10 -7.73
C SER A 18 -14.37 10.69 -8.69
N SER A 19 -13.18 11.03 -8.19
CA SER A 19 -12.09 11.59 -9.02
C SER A 19 -11.41 10.56 -9.91
N GLN A 20 -11.21 9.32 -9.42
CA GLN A 20 -10.47 8.29 -10.14
C GLN A 20 -11.35 7.45 -11.09
N TYR A 21 -12.58 7.19 -10.71
CA TYR A 21 -13.43 6.23 -11.41
C TYR A 21 -14.71 6.85 -12.00
N LYS A 22 -14.95 8.16 -11.79
CA LYS A 22 -16.19 8.86 -12.22
C LYS A 22 -17.47 8.11 -11.82
N ARG A 23 -17.45 7.43 -10.68
CA ARG A 23 -18.53 6.61 -10.17
C ARG A 23 -18.82 6.96 -8.72
N ASN A 24 -20.08 7.23 -8.40
CA ASN A 24 -20.57 7.37 -7.03
C ASN A 24 -20.76 5.97 -6.39
N LEU A 25 -19.68 5.24 -6.21
CA LEU A 25 -19.75 3.92 -5.60
C LEU A 25 -19.28 4.03 -4.15
N ASN A 26 -20.23 3.91 -3.24
CA ASN A 26 -19.93 3.80 -1.81
C ASN A 26 -19.49 2.35 -1.50
N PHE A 27 -18.21 2.06 -1.75
CA PHE A 27 -17.62 0.77 -1.38
C PHE A 27 -17.05 0.76 0.03
N ARG A 28 -17.35 1.77 0.81
CA ARG A 28 -16.85 1.85 2.16
C ARG A 28 -17.59 0.85 3.04
N LEU A 29 -16.84 -0.10 3.54
CA LEU A 29 -17.37 -1.04 4.52
C LEU A 29 -17.49 -0.36 5.90
N PRO A 30 -18.45 -0.76 6.73
CA PRO A 30 -18.64 -0.16 8.05
C PRO A 30 -17.45 -0.44 8.98
N TYR A 31 -17.23 0.43 9.95
CA TYR A 31 -16.14 0.35 10.94
C TYR A 31 -16.08 -1.05 11.61
N LYS A 32 -17.22 -1.57 12.07
CA LYS A 32 -17.33 -2.90 12.68
C LYS A 32 -16.82 -4.05 11.79
N PHE A 33 -16.87 -3.88 10.47
CA PHE A 33 -16.32 -4.88 9.56
C PHE A 33 -14.80 -4.96 9.66
N TYR A 34 -14.11 -3.83 9.83
CA TYR A 34 -12.65 -3.83 10.00
C TYR A 34 -12.23 -4.37 11.35
N GLU A 35 -12.97 -4.09 12.42
CA GLU A 35 -12.77 -4.73 13.73
C GLU A 35 -12.86 -6.25 13.62
N TYR A 36 -13.92 -6.75 12.98
CA TYR A 36 -14.09 -8.18 12.72
C TYR A 36 -12.94 -8.77 11.90
N LEU A 37 -12.46 -8.05 10.87
CA LEU A 37 -11.33 -8.52 10.06
C LEU A 37 -10.04 -8.60 10.88
N ILE A 38 -9.76 -7.63 11.74
CA ILE A 38 -8.60 -7.63 12.63
C ILE A 38 -8.67 -8.85 13.55
N TYR A 39 -9.81 -9.05 14.19
CA TYR A 39 -10.04 -10.23 15.03
C TYR A 39 -9.79 -11.54 14.29
N ARG A 40 -10.34 -11.67 13.07
CA ARG A 40 -10.16 -12.89 12.23
C ARG A 40 -8.72 -13.10 11.78
N CYS A 41 -8.01 -12.03 11.47
CA CYS A 41 -6.59 -12.10 11.11
C CYS A 41 -5.74 -12.55 12.30
N ASN A 42 -5.96 -11.97 13.47
CA ASN A 42 -5.25 -12.32 14.70
C ASN A 42 -5.46 -13.80 15.06
N LYS A 43 -6.70 -14.31 14.99
CA LYS A 43 -6.99 -15.75 15.20
C LYS A 43 -6.25 -16.68 14.25
N LYS A 44 -5.83 -16.18 13.08
CA LYS A 44 -5.10 -16.95 12.06
C LYS A 44 -3.60 -16.60 12.02
N ASN A 45 -3.07 -15.94 13.02
CA ASN A 45 -1.68 -15.45 13.06
C ASN A 45 -1.27 -14.67 11.81
N LYS A 46 -2.20 -13.87 11.25
CA LYS A 46 -1.97 -13.01 10.09
C LYS A 46 -1.91 -11.57 10.52
N LYS A 47 -0.93 -10.83 9.99
CA LYS A 47 -0.86 -9.39 10.17
C LYS A 47 -1.82 -8.69 9.23
N ILE A 48 -2.48 -7.65 9.74
CA ILE A 48 -3.41 -6.83 8.98
C ILE A 48 -2.90 -5.39 8.90
N GLY A 49 -2.93 -4.82 7.71
CA GLY A 49 -2.48 -3.45 7.47
C GLY A 49 -3.55 -2.61 6.77
N LEU A 50 -3.39 -1.30 6.90
CA LEU A 50 -4.23 -0.32 6.27
C LEU A 50 -3.45 0.48 5.22
N SER A 51 -3.95 0.50 3.98
CA SER A 51 -3.49 1.42 2.94
C SER A 51 -4.28 2.72 3.04
N VAL A 52 -3.58 3.83 3.26
CA VAL A 52 -4.19 5.13 3.58
C VAL A 52 -4.02 6.14 2.46
N CYS A 53 -5.12 6.85 2.15
CA CYS A 53 -5.21 7.84 1.09
C CYS A 53 -5.19 9.27 1.62
N ASP A 54 -5.68 9.53 2.83
CA ASP A 54 -5.84 10.88 3.38
C ASP A 54 -6.00 10.86 4.90
N LEU A 55 -5.77 12.02 5.51
CA LEU A 55 -5.82 12.21 6.96
C LEU A 55 -7.23 11.97 7.52
N LYS A 56 -8.29 12.40 6.82
CA LYS A 56 -9.68 12.26 7.30
C LYS A 56 -10.03 10.78 7.50
N THR A 57 -9.84 9.98 6.45
CA THR A 57 -10.08 8.53 6.53
C THR A 57 -9.20 7.86 7.58
N PHE A 58 -7.90 8.24 7.64
CA PHE A 58 -7.02 7.69 8.66
C PHE A 58 -7.53 7.96 10.08
N SER A 59 -7.96 9.20 10.36
CA SER A 59 -8.45 9.61 11.69
C SER A 59 -9.67 8.82 12.16
N GLU A 60 -10.51 8.36 11.25
CA GLU A 60 -11.68 7.54 11.57
C GLU A 60 -11.31 6.10 11.97
N PHE A 61 -10.19 5.59 11.48
CA PHE A 61 -9.77 4.19 11.68
C PHE A 61 -8.48 4.03 12.48
N LYS A 62 -7.87 5.14 12.95
CA LYS A 62 -6.57 5.13 13.65
C LYS A 62 -6.57 4.33 14.95
N ASP A 63 -7.73 4.23 15.60
CA ASP A 63 -7.87 3.52 16.88
C ASP A 63 -8.01 2.00 16.69
N LEU A 64 -8.19 1.53 15.47
CA LEU A 64 -8.08 0.12 15.13
C LEU A 64 -6.61 -0.32 15.16
N ASN A 65 -6.35 -1.44 15.80
CA ASN A 65 -4.98 -1.95 16.01
C ASN A 65 -4.43 -2.64 14.76
N PHE A 66 -4.14 -1.87 13.71
CA PHE A 66 -3.44 -2.37 12.53
C PHE A 66 -1.96 -2.63 12.84
N ASP A 67 -1.39 -3.69 12.24
CA ASP A 67 0.02 -4.07 12.41
C ASP A 67 0.97 -3.21 11.59
N PHE A 68 0.50 -2.68 10.45
CA PHE A 68 1.30 -1.84 9.56
C PHE A 68 0.43 -0.92 8.70
N TYR A 69 1.06 0.10 8.12
CA TYR A 69 0.40 1.04 7.22
C TYR A 69 1.10 1.09 5.87
N LYS A 70 0.33 1.35 4.80
CA LYS A 70 0.84 1.66 3.47
C LYS A 70 0.40 3.06 3.09
N LEU A 71 1.33 4.01 3.05
CA LEU A 71 1.11 5.36 2.54
C LEU A 71 1.10 5.33 1.03
N LEU A 72 -0.01 5.72 0.42
CA LEU A 72 -0.15 5.72 -1.02
C LEU A 72 0.63 6.88 -1.66
N SER A 73 1.05 6.69 -2.89
CA SER A 73 1.87 7.68 -3.63
C SER A 73 1.21 9.06 -3.77
N ILE A 74 -0.11 9.10 -3.84
CA ILE A 74 -0.89 10.34 -3.92
C ILE A 74 -0.83 11.17 -2.62
N SER A 75 -0.48 10.54 -1.51
CA SER A 75 -0.51 11.13 -0.16
C SER A 75 0.87 11.40 0.42
N ILE A 76 1.94 11.25 -0.36
CA ILE A 76 3.31 11.46 0.12
C ILE A 76 3.63 12.92 0.51
N ASN A 77 2.77 13.86 0.11
CA ASN A 77 2.86 15.28 0.48
C ASN A 77 1.84 15.67 1.57
N ASP A 78 1.02 14.73 2.05
CA ASP A 78 0.12 14.98 3.17
C ASP A 78 0.89 14.87 4.50
N PHE A 79 1.52 15.97 4.90
CA PHE A 79 2.32 16.01 6.13
C PHE A 79 1.49 15.86 7.40
N GLY A 80 0.20 16.18 7.36
CA GLY A 80 -0.74 15.91 8.45
C GLY A 80 -0.91 14.42 8.67
N LEU A 81 -1.19 13.68 7.61
CA LEU A 81 -1.28 12.21 7.62
C LEU A 81 0.05 11.56 8.05
N ILE A 82 1.19 12.04 7.54
CA ILE A 82 2.51 11.52 7.89
C ILE A 82 2.78 11.69 9.39
N LYS A 83 2.42 12.85 9.97
CA LYS A 83 2.55 13.13 11.41
C LYS A 83 1.75 12.13 12.24
N GLU A 84 0.51 11.85 11.84
CA GLU A 84 -0.34 10.90 12.55
C GLU A 84 0.16 9.45 12.40
N LEU A 85 0.58 9.02 11.20
CA LEU A 85 1.19 7.71 10.98
C LEU A 85 2.47 7.51 11.80
N LYS A 86 3.27 8.57 11.98
CA LYS A 86 4.47 8.54 12.81
C LYS A 86 4.14 8.21 14.27
N LYS A 87 3.04 8.75 14.81
CA LYS A 87 2.58 8.50 16.18
C LYS A 87 2.21 7.04 16.42
N GLN A 88 1.73 6.33 15.41
CA GLN A 88 1.33 4.92 15.52
C GLN A 88 2.48 3.95 15.86
N LYS A 89 3.73 4.37 15.66
CA LYS A 89 4.94 3.55 15.93
C LYS A 89 4.94 2.18 15.22
N LYS A 90 4.15 2.00 14.18
CA LYS A 90 4.05 0.78 13.35
C LYS A 90 4.93 0.89 12.11
N LYS A 91 5.15 -0.23 11.40
CA LYS A 91 5.84 -0.25 10.10
C LYS A 91 5.03 0.53 9.07
N VAL A 92 5.70 1.34 8.26
CA VAL A 92 5.08 2.12 7.18
C VAL A 92 5.76 1.79 5.85
N TYR A 93 4.96 1.37 4.89
CA TYR A 93 5.33 1.18 3.50
C TYR A 93 4.97 2.43 2.72
N ILE A 94 5.93 3.03 1.99
CA ILE A 94 5.74 4.27 1.21
C ILE A 94 5.77 3.94 -0.27
N SER A 95 4.66 4.12 -0.97
CA SER A 95 4.56 3.81 -2.41
C SER A 95 5.15 4.91 -3.29
N THR A 96 5.90 4.52 -4.35
CA THR A 96 6.47 5.44 -5.35
C THR A 96 5.61 5.60 -6.60
N GLY A 97 4.33 5.35 -6.59
CA GLY A 97 3.45 5.43 -7.77
C GLY A 97 3.31 6.84 -8.36
N PHE A 98 2.09 7.19 -8.77
CA PHE A 98 1.78 8.47 -9.41
C PHE A 98 2.34 9.67 -8.67
N GLY A 99 3.04 10.56 -9.43
CA GLY A 99 3.42 11.88 -8.94
C GLY A 99 4.53 11.92 -7.88
N SER A 100 5.11 10.80 -7.51
CA SER A 100 6.20 10.77 -6.54
C SER A 100 7.51 11.27 -7.15
N LYS A 101 7.63 12.59 -7.35
CA LYS A 101 8.92 13.20 -7.64
C LYS A 101 9.91 12.90 -6.51
N ASP A 102 11.18 12.73 -6.87
CA ASP A 102 12.24 12.38 -5.90
C ASP A 102 12.31 13.31 -4.70
N LEU A 103 12.16 14.61 -4.95
CA LEU A 103 12.16 15.61 -3.88
C LEU A 103 11.05 15.37 -2.86
N ASN A 104 9.85 15.01 -3.32
CA ASN A 104 8.71 14.72 -2.46
C ASN A 104 8.93 13.46 -1.63
N MET A 105 9.50 12.41 -2.24
CA MET A 105 9.87 11.19 -1.53
C MET A 105 10.90 11.47 -0.43
N LYS A 106 11.94 12.28 -0.72
CA LYS A 106 12.93 12.66 0.29
C LYS A 106 12.30 13.46 1.44
N LYS A 107 11.41 14.42 1.14
CA LYS A 107 10.66 15.18 2.16
C LYS A 107 9.79 14.27 3.01
N CYS A 108 9.04 13.35 2.39
CA CYS A 108 8.21 12.37 3.09
C CYS A 108 9.05 11.51 4.04
N ILE A 109 10.15 10.90 3.57
CA ILE A 109 11.04 10.07 4.39
C ILE A 109 11.61 10.87 5.57
N ARG A 110 12.06 12.11 5.36
CA ARG A 110 12.56 12.99 6.43
C ARG A 110 11.48 13.30 7.49
N ALA A 111 10.24 13.53 7.07
CA ALA A 111 9.12 13.85 7.97
C ALA A 111 8.83 12.73 8.98
N PHE A 112 9.07 11.48 8.63
CA PHE A 112 9.00 10.36 9.60
C PHE A 112 10.10 10.41 10.67
N GLY A 113 11.22 11.04 10.40
CA GLY A 113 12.36 11.19 11.32
C GLY A 113 13.21 9.93 11.42
N SER A 114 12.66 8.79 11.82
CA SER A 114 13.37 7.52 11.92
C SER A 114 13.11 6.62 10.72
N LYS A 115 14.17 6.06 10.15
CA LYS A 115 14.12 5.09 9.03
C LYS A 115 13.82 3.66 9.46
N LYS A 116 13.97 3.31 10.75
CA LYS A 116 13.88 1.92 11.26
C LYS A 116 12.57 1.20 10.90
N ARG A 117 11.48 1.95 10.73
CA ARG A 117 10.15 1.40 10.46
C ARG A 117 9.67 1.65 9.03
N LEU A 118 10.52 2.20 8.17
CA LEU A 118 10.16 2.56 6.81
C LEU A 118 10.62 1.51 5.81
N GLU A 119 9.80 1.31 4.80
CA GLU A 119 10.13 0.56 3.61
C GLU A 119 9.52 1.29 2.40
N VAL A 120 10.29 1.48 1.34
CA VAL A 120 9.80 2.10 0.12
C VAL A 120 9.36 1.01 -0.84
N LEU A 121 8.19 1.17 -1.46
CA LEU A 121 7.68 0.25 -2.47
C LEU A 121 7.89 0.84 -3.87
N HIS A 122 8.67 0.17 -4.70
CA HIS A 122 8.63 0.42 -6.13
C HIS A 122 7.24 0.02 -6.65
N THR A 123 6.49 1.00 -7.15
CA THR A 123 5.09 0.84 -7.55
C THR A 123 4.89 1.31 -8.98
N PRO A 124 5.24 0.50 -10.00
CA PRO A 124 4.94 0.84 -11.38
C PRO A 124 3.42 0.74 -11.60
N MET A 125 2.81 1.86 -11.99
CA MET A 125 1.38 1.94 -12.28
C MET A 125 1.12 1.64 -13.76
N SER A 126 1.55 0.46 -14.22
CA SER A 126 1.42 0.04 -15.62
C SER A 126 1.04 -1.43 -15.73
N TYR A 127 0.19 -1.71 -16.71
CA TYR A 127 -0.16 -3.08 -17.11
C TYR A 127 0.77 -3.64 -18.21
N LYS A 128 1.68 -2.81 -18.77
CA LYS A 128 2.65 -3.24 -19.78
C LYS A 128 3.94 -3.72 -19.10
N SER A 129 4.41 -4.90 -19.49
CA SER A 129 5.63 -5.50 -18.92
C SER A 129 6.86 -4.62 -19.14
N SER A 130 6.98 -3.96 -20.29
CA SER A 130 8.07 -3.02 -20.60
C SER A 130 8.22 -1.87 -19.61
N ASN A 131 7.15 -1.50 -18.91
CA ASN A 131 7.13 -0.37 -18.00
C ASN A 131 7.35 -0.75 -16.53
N LEU A 132 7.58 -2.03 -16.22
CA LEU A 132 7.79 -2.48 -14.84
C LEU A 132 9.08 -1.94 -14.23
N ASN A 133 10.09 -1.72 -15.05
CA ASN A 133 11.38 -1.13 -14.68
C ASN A 133 11.92 -1.69 -13.35
N LEU A 134 12.08 -3.00 -13.27
CA LEU A 134 12.44 -3.71 -12.04
C LEU A 134 13.82 -3.33 -11.51
N SER A 135 14.73 -2.90 -12.41
CA SER A 135 16.06 -2.38 -12.03
C SER A 135 15.99 -1.14 -11.13
N LYS A 136 14.84 -0.43 -11.12
CA LYS A 136 14.61 0.67 -10.15
C LYS A 136 14.70 0.21 -8.69
N ILE A 137 14.46 -1.05 -8.39
CA ILE A 137 14.59 -1.58 -7.03
C ILE A 137 16.02 -1.35 -6.52
N GLU A 138 17.03 -1.69 -7.34
CA GLU A 138 18.43 -1.50 -6.98
C GLU A 138 18.81 0.00 -6.85
N SER A 139 18.37 0.82 -7.79
CA SER A 139 18.64 2.25 -7.74
C SER A 139 17.97 2.94 -6.55
N LEU A 140 16.77 2.53 -6.18
CA LEU A 140 16.06 3.04 -5.00
C LEU A 140 16.74 2.59 -3.69
N LYS A 141 17.27 1.34 -3.61
CA LYS A 141 18.06 0.86 -2.47
C LYS A 141 19.27 1.78 -2.23
N LYS A 142 20.04 2.01 -3.29
CA LYS A 142 21.23 2.91 -3.23
C LYS A 142 20.83 4.32 -2.82
N LYS A 143 19.73 4.85 -3.39
CA LYS A 143 19.31 6.24 -3.23
C LYS A 143 18.77 6.56 -1.85
N TYR A 144 17.86 5.75 -1.32
CA TYR A 144 17.19 6.05 -0.05
C TYR A 144 17.85 5.39 1.16
N LYS A 145 18.69 4.40 0.94
CA LYS A 145 19.32 3.57 1.99
C LYS A 145 18.26 3.02 2.94
N LEU A 146 17.22 2.42 2.35
CA LEU A 146 16.05 1.81 2.97
C LEU A 146 15.77 0.45 2.33
N PRO A 147 15.07 -0.47 3.03
CA PRO A 147 14.49 -1.64 2.38
C PRO A 147 13.55 -1.22 1.26
N ILE A 148 13.66 -1.90 0.12
CA ILE A 148 12.82 -1.64 -1.05
C ILE A 148 12.00 -2.88 -1.35
N GLY A 149 10.69 -2.72 -1.24
CA GLY A 149 9.70 -3.69 -1.68
C GLY A 149 9.15 -3.37 -3.06
N TYR A 150 8.19 -4.17 -3.49
CA TYR A 150 7.51 -4.03 -4.78
C TYR A 150 6.00 -4.12 -4.64
N SER A 151 5.26 -3.24 -5.29
CA SER A 151 3.80 -3.29 -5.37
C SER A 151 3.38 -3.67 -6.79
N HIS A 152 2.84 -4.88 -6.93
CA HIS A 152 2.55 -5.51 -8.21
C HIS A 152 1.16 -5.11 -8.71
N HIS A 153 1.10 -4.38 -9.83
CA HIS A 153 -0.14 -3.99 -10.51
C HIS A 153 -0.32 -4.67 -11.88
N HIS A 154 0.65 -5.46 -12.29
CA HIS A 154 0.68 -6.10 -13.60
C HIS A 154 -0.16 -7.38 -13.62
N ASN A 155 -0.84 -7.66 -14.74
CA ASN A 155 -1.72 -8.83 -14.86
C ASN A 155 -0.95 -10.14 -15.09
N ASN A 156 0.28 -10.07 -15.62
CA ASN A 156 1.09 -11.26 -15.89
C ASN A 156 1.86 -11.70 -14.63
N LYS A 157 1.52 -12.87 -14.12
CA LYS A 157 2.18 -13.46 -12.95
C LYS A 157 3.64 -13.83 -13.21
N ASN A 158 4.04 -14.08 -14.45
CA ASN A 158 5.42 -14.46 -14.79
C ASN A 158 6.42 -13.33 -14.44
N SER A 159 5.97 -12.08 -14.42
CA SER A 159 6.81 -10.97 -13.97
C SER A 159 7.27 -11.09 -12.50
N LEU A 160 6.58 -11.90 -11.68
CA LEU A 160 6.98 -12.18 -10.31
C LEU A 160 8.23 -13.09 -10.26
N TYR A 161 8.42 -13.97 -11.24
CA TYR A 161 9.65 -14.77 -11.32
C TYR A 161 10.85 -13.88 -11.62
N THR A 162 10.74 -12.98 -12.60
CA THR A 162 11.79 -11.99 -12.88
C THR A 162 12.05 -11.08 -11.68
N LEU A 163 11.01 -10.72 -10.94
CA LEU A 163 11.14 -9.90 -9.73
C LEU A 163 12.03 -10.56 -8.66
N SER A 164 12.05 -11.89 -8.58
CA SER A 164 12.85 -12.60 -7.58
C SER A 164 14.35 -12.32 -7.70
N THR A 165 14.86 -12.02 -8.92
CA THR A 165 16.28 -11.69 -9.15
C THR A 165 16.69 -10.38 -8.47
N TYR A 166 15.75 -9.44 -8.29
CA TYR A 166 15.99 -8.15 -7.65
C TYR A 166 15.85 -8.18 -6.13
N LYS A 167 15.43 -9.32 -5.55
CA LYS A 167 15.30 -9.56 -4.11
C LYS A 167 14.64 -8.39 -3.35
N PRO A 168 13.39 -8.01 -3.70
CA PRO A 168 12.67 -6.98 -2.95
C PRO A 168 12.43 -7.46 -1.51
N SER A 169 12.44 -6.54 -0.55
CA SER A 169 12.21 -6.85 0.87
C SER A 169 10.77 -7.27 1.19
N SER A 170 9.82 -6.88 0.36
CA SER A 170 8.42 -7.32 0.40
C SER A 170 7.76 -7.22 -0.97
N ILE A 171 6.67 -7.97 -1.16
CA ILE A 171 5.85 -7.92 -2.38
C ILE A 171 4.39 -7.74 -1.97
N PHE A 172 3.76 -6.68 -2.49
CA PHE A 172 2.32 -6.47 -2.40
C PHE A 172 1.65 -6.96 -3.68
N ILE A 173 0.70 -7.87 -3.54
CA ILE A 173 -0.06 -8.46 -4.65
C ILE A 173 -1.53 -8.18 -4.43
N TYR A 174 -2.24 -7.80 -5.49
CA TYR A 174 -3.68 -7.64 -5.45
C TYR A 174 -4.36 -8.99 -5.71
N CYS A 175 -5.22 -9.39 -4.79
CA CYS A 175 -6.00 -10.62 -4.89
C CYS A 175 -7.46 -10.29 -5.19
N LYS A 176 -8.01 -10.91 -6.23
CA LYS A 176 -9.45 -10.91 -6.51
C LYS A 176 -10.01 -12.29 -6.17
N GLN A 177 -11.18 -12.32 -5.55
CA GLN A 177 -11.92 -13.57 -5.45
C GLN A 177 -12.51 -13.88 -6.82
N LEU A 178 -12.18 -15.03 -7.39
CA LEU A 178 -12.84 -15.54 -8.58
C LEU A 178 -14.26 -15.96 -8.18
N LYS A 179 -15.24 -15.11 -8.39
CA LYS A 179 -16.64 -15.54 -8.37
C LYS A 179 -16.93 -16.27 -9.66
N LYS A 180 -17.47 -17.46 -9.55
CA LYS A 180 -18.19 -18.09 -10.66
C LYS A 180 -19.30 -17.11 -11.07
N ARG A 181 -19.19 -16.55 -12.28
CA ARG A 181 -20.14 -15.69 -13.02
C ARG A 181 -20.48 -14.29 -12.44
N ASN A 182 -20.19 -13.31 -13.27
CA ASN A 182 -20.85 -12.00 -13.42
C ASN A 182 -20.78 -11.01 -12.24
N ARG A 183 -19.57 -10.55 -11.87
CA ARG A 183 -19.42 -9.16 -11.43
C ARG A 183 -18.06 -8.62 -11.90
N ILE A 184 -18.13 -7.69 -12.84
CA ILE A 184 -17.02 -6.83 -13.23
C ILE A 184 -16.74 -5.95 -12.02
N TYR A 185 -15.59 -6.17 -11.37
CA TYR A 185 -15.00 -5.16 -10.50
C TYR A 185 -14.05 -4.31 -11.35
N PRO A 186 -14.07 -2.98 -11.20
CA PRO A 186 -13.18 -2.08 -11.92
C PRO A 186 -11.72 -2.31 -11.61
#